data_8bdbfb323e858a80d15cacc0e31351e4
#
_entry.id   8bdbfb323e858a80d15cacc0e31351e4
#
_cell.length_a   1.000
_cell.length_b   1.000
_cell.length_c   1.000
_cell.angle_alpha   90.00
_cell.angle_beta   90.00
_cell.angle_gamma   90.00
#
_symmetry.space_group_name_H-M   'P 1'
#
loop_
_entity.id
_entity.type
_entity.pdbx_description
1 polymer ?
#
loop_
_entity_poly.entity_id
_entity_poly.type
_entity_poly.pdbx_seq_one_letter_code
_entity_poly.pdbx_strand_id
1 'polypeptide(L)'
;MATDRTIWQLSGGPASRSYADVFVRHAIGLLGPGDPGRWHAERSDEDFDGSFVRRFACEMKVGDVVLLRTGLSKIRAVGVVAGDYEYLNQFDDVNGWDLQHARQIRWCELPVEYEFGSSVFGANPPRFSGVGSEEVVDFARRFVVSPPTYWQEAALPALPAEEPMLDEPPEALRNVVAEVNDLYPLLWDRERFGDHPTEDELVAHFVVPLLRALGWPPERISVKWRYIDVAPFTALPRTPENCRLVIEAKRLGAGVEGALEQAKAYVQALGTPRDIVVTDGVRYRLYAAAQDFAPAAYANLVRLKRPALDLFNRLKRP
;
A
#
# COMPACT_ATOMS: atom_id res chain seq x y z
N MET A 1 34.32 -19.08 7.11
CA MET A 1 34.23 -17.69 7.53
C MET A 1 32.76 -17.36 7.74
N ALA A 2 32.31 -17.16 8.99
CA ALA A 2 30.97 -16.67 9.24
C ALA A 2 30.93 -15.21 8.76
N THR A 3 30.42 -14.99 7.56
CA THR A 3 30.14 -13.64 7.07
C THR A 3 29.22 -12.97 8.08
N ASP A 4 29.57 -11.76 8.45
CA ASP A 4 28.80 -10.88 9.34
C ASP A 4 27.50 -10.45 8.60
N ARG A 5 26.57 -11.42 8.50
CA ARG A 5 25.29 -11.23 7.81
C ARG A 5 24.35 -10.46 8.71
N THR A 6 23.83 -9.36 8.23
CA THR A 6 22.77 -8.65 8.93
C THR A 6 21.48 -9.45 8.89
N ILE A 7 20.76 -9.45 10.02
CA ILE A 7 19.47 -10.11 10.13
C ILE A 7 18.39 -9.02 10.17
N TRP A 8 17.46 -9.13 9.24
CA TRP A 8 16.33 -8.22 9.07
C TRP A 8 15.02 -8.91 9.40
N GLN A 9 14.05 -8.16 9.87
CA GLN A 9 12.65 -8.59 9.89
C GLN A 9 11.85 -7.80 8.86
N LEU A 10 10.93 -8.47 8.18
CA LEU A 10 10.00 -7.90 7.21
C LEU A 10 8.59 -8.37 7.56
N SER A 11 7.65 -7.44 7.67
CA SER A 11 6.26 -7.75 8.00
C SER A 11 5.53 -8.34 6.80
N GLY A 12 4.78 -9.41 7.00
CA GLY A 12 3.84 -9.98 6.02
C GLY A 12 2.47 -9.28 6.00
N GLY A 13 2.34 -8.13 6.66
CA GLY A 13 1.08 -7.41 6.78
C GLY A 13 0.29 -7.77 8.04
N PRO A 14 -0.80 -7.07 8.33
CA PRO A 14 -1.71 -7.40 9.43
C PRO A 14 -2.49 -8.67 9.12
N ALA A 15 -2.94 -9.37 10.17
CA ALA A 15 -3.67 -10.64 10.02
C ALA A 15 -4.95 -10.49 9.16
N SER A 16 -5.60 -9.34 9.21
CA SER A 16 -6.82 -9.04 8.43
C SER A 16 -6.55 -8.83 6.93
N ARG A 17 -5.30 -8.56 6.54
CA ARG A 17 -4.92 -8.26 5.15
C ARG A 17 -3.44 -8.60 4.92
N SER A 18 -3.12 -9.89 5.05
CA SER A 18 -1.76 -10.39 4.85
C SER A 18 -1.38 -10.41 3.36
N TYR A 19 -0.14 -10.10 3.09
CA TYR A 19 0.50 -10.24 1.77
C TYR A 19 1.71 -11.19 1.81
N ALA A 20 1.91 -11.90 2.90
CA ALA A 20 3.03 -12.83 3.08
C ALA A 20 3.08 -13.93 2.01
N ASP A 21 1.90 -14.42 1.54
CA ASP A 21 1.82 -15.40 0.44
C ASP A 21 2.42 -14.89 -0.86
N VAL A 22 2.27 -13.59 -1.14
CA VAL A 22 2.85 -12.95 -2.33
C VAL A 22 4.37 -12.98 -2.25
N PHE A 23 4.93 -12.74 -1.05
CA PHE A 23 6.37 -12.75 -0.84
C PHE A 23 6.97 -14.14 -1.11
N VAL A 24 6.37 -15.17 -0.51
CA VAL A 24 6.85 -16.55 -0.67
C VAL A 24 6.67 -17.01 -2.12
N ARG A 25 5.49 -16.80 -2.71
CA ARG A 25 5.15 -17.24 -4.07
C ARG A 25 6.08 -16.66 -5.13
N HIS A 26 6.45 -15.39 -5.02
CA HIS A 26 7.26 -14.71 -6.01
C HIS A 26 8.73 -14.59 -5.62
N ALA A 27 9.15 -15.22 -4.52
CA ALA A 27 10.51 -15.11 -3.98
C ALA A 27 10.95 -13.65 -3.84
N ILE A 28 10.11 -12.81 -3.22
CA ILE A 28 10.30 -11.37 -3.12
C ILE A 28 10.03 -10.87 -1.71
N GLY A 29 10.68 -9.80 -1.31
CA GLY A 29 10.29 -8.98 -0.17
C GLY A 29 9.83 -7.63 -0.68
N LEU A 30 8.64 -7.20 -0.26
CA LEU A 30 8.04 -5.94 -0.69
C LEU A 30 7.87 -4.98 0.49
N LEU A 31 7.97 -3.70 0.19
CA LEU A 31 7.83 -2.63 1.17
C LEU A 31 7.04 -1.47 0.55
N GLY A 32 6.21 -0.81 1.34
CA GLY A 32 5.43 0.37 0.97
C GLY A 32 5.43 1.42 2.07
N PRO A 33 4.87 2.60 1.81
CA PRO A 33 4.18 2.95 0.58
C PRO A 33 5.10 3.02 -0.63
N GLY A 34 4.59 2.67 -1.82
CA GLY A 34 5.31 2.73 -3.09
C GLY A 34 5.40 4.11 -3.72
N ASP A 35 4.43 4.98 -3.49
CA ASP A 35 4.53 6.41 -3.75
C ASP A 35 5.25 7.08 -2.59
N PRO A 36 6.17 7.86 -2.85
CA PRO A 36 6.59 8.82 -3.83
C PRO A 36 7.52 8.31 -4.94
N GLY A 37 7.54 7.04 -5.24
CA GLY A 37 8.31 6.46 -6.33
C GLY A 37 9.62 5.83 -5.87
N ARG A 38 10.51 5.56 -6.83
CA ARG A 38 11.78 4.89 -6.57
C ARG A 38 12.64 5.69 -5.59
N TRP A 39 13.21 5.00 -4.61
CA TRP A 39 14.19 5.61 -3.73
C TRP A 39 15.50 5.92 -4.49
N HIS A 40 16.08 7.07 -4.23
CA HIS A 40 17.43 7.48 -4.68
C HIS A 40 18.06 8.44 -3.65
N ALA A 41 19.36 8.62 -3.71
CA ALA A 41 20.12 9.30 -2.65
C ALA A 41 19.78 10.79 -2.47
N GLU A 42 19.13 11.42 -3.45
CA GLU A 42 18.70 12.82 -3.38
C GLU A 42 17.35 13.01 -2.68
N ARG A 43 16.64 11.90 -2.38
CA ARG A 43 15.37 11.93 -1.66
C ARG A 43 15.57 11.89 -0.15
N SER A 44 14.75 12.63 0.58
CA SER A 44 14.78 12.60 2.04
C SER A 44 14.03 11.39 2.60
N ASP A 45 14.40 10.96 3.83
CA ASP A 45 13.65 9.92 4.54
C ASP A 45 12.20 10.35 4.84
N GLU A 46 11.93 11.63 4.95
CA GLU A 46 10.59 12.19 5.20
C GLU A 46 9.64 11.96 4.04
N ASP A 47 10.15 11.90 2.79
CA ASP A 47 9.35 11.59 1.61
C ASP A 47 8.78 10.16 1.66
N PHE A 48 9.36 9.28 2.47
CA PHE A 48 9.01 7.87 2.58
C PHE A 48 8.45 7.47 3.97
N ASP A 49 7.95 8.43 4.74
CA ASP A 49 7.46 8.16 6.11
C ASP A 49 8.54 7.53 7.02
N GLY A 50 9.78 8.00 6.86
CA GLY A 50 10.93 7.59 7.66
C GLY A 50 12.01 6.80 6.91
N SER A 51 13.03 6.41 7.64
CA SER A 51 14.26 5.81 7.08
C SER A 51 14.14 4.37 6.61
N PHE A 52 12.99 3.72 6.74
CA PHE A 52 12.85 2.27 6.46
C PHE A 52 13.04 1.95 4.97
N VAL A 53 12.56 2.80 4.05
CA VAL A 53 12.78 2.60 2.60
C VAL A 53 14.25 2.75 2.25
N ARG A 54 14.94 3.79 2.76
CA ARG A 54 16.38 3.96 2.57
C ARG A 54 17.17 2.77 3.09
N ARG A 55 16.85 2.28 4.29
CA ARG A 55 17.51 1.10 4.87
C ARG A 55 17.28 -0.16 4.03
N PHE A 56 16.06 -0.36 3.55
CA PHE A 56 15.71 -1.46 2.66
C PHE A 56 16.43 -1.37 1.32
N ALA A 57 16.55 -0.16 0.76
CA ALA A 57 17.19 0.08 -0.54
C ALA A 57 18.73 0.03 -0.48
N CYS A 58 19.34 0.56 0.60
CA CYS A 58 20.79 0.78 0.65
C CYS A 58 21.54 -0.07 1.66
N GLU A 59 20.93 -0.33 2.85
CA GLU A 59 21.64 -1.00 3.94
C GLU A 59 21.49 -2.51 3.85
N MET A 60 20.32 -3.02 3.42
CA MET A 60 20.11 -4.44 3.15
C MET A 60 20.94 -4.88 1.94
N LYS A 61 21.67 -5.96 2.06
CA LYS A 61 22.61 -6.46 1.04
C LYS A 61 22.28 -7.88 0.60
N VAL A 62 22.68 -8.22 -0.60
CA VAL A 62 22.65 -9.61 -1.09
C VAL A 62 23.43 -10.49 -0.12
N GLY A 63 22.82 -11.60 0.30
CA GLY A 63 23.35 -12.52 1.29
C GLY A 63 22.86 -12.27 2.72
N ASP A 64 22.26 -11.13 3.02
CA ASP A 64 21.63 -10.89 4.34
C ASP A 64 20.46 -11.85 4.57
N VAL A 65 20.16 -12.08 5.85
CA VAL A 65 19.05 -12.94 6.29
C VAL A 65 17.81 -12.10 6.54
N VAL A 66 16.67 -12.58 6.10
CA VAL A 66 15.37 -11.90 6.30
C VAL A 66 14.38 -12.86 6.96
N LEU A 67 13.74 -12.39 8.01
CA LEU A 67 12.66 -13.11 8.69
C LEU A 67 11.31 -12.54 8.24
N LEU A 68 10.47 -13.37 7.61
CA LEU A 68 9.10 -12.98 7.28
C LEU A 68 8.23 -13.13 8.53
N ARG A 69 7.93 -11.99 9.13
CA ARG A 69 7.20 -11.89 10.38
C ARG A 69 5.69 -11.83 10.15
N THR A 70 4.94 -12.59 10.95
CA THR A 70 3.49 -12.51 11.10
C THR A 70 3.14 -12.18 12.56
N GLY A 71 2.41 -11.10 12.78
CA GLY A 71 2.11 -10.64 14.15
C GLY A 71 3.35 -10.13 14.92
N LEU A 72 3.37 -10.34 16.24
CA LEU A 72 4.36 -9.80 17.18
C LEU A 72 5.45 -10.81 17.59
N SER A 73 5.23 -12.10 17.36
CA SER A 73 6.07 -13.19 17.86
C SER A 73 6.25 -14.34 16.89
N LYS A 74 5.74 -14.25 15.66
CA LYS A 74 5.73 -15.38 14.73
C LYS A 74 6.60 -15.14 13.51
N ILE A 75 7.24 -16.20 13.04
CA ILE A 75 7.98 -16.25 11.78
C ILE A 75 7.33 -17.30 10.88
N ARG A 76 6.96 -16.89 9.68
CA ARG A 76 6.42 -17.74 8.64
C ARG A 76 7.51 -18.34 7.74
N ALA A 77 8.51 -17.56 7.41
CA ALA A 77 9.60 -17.97 6.54
C ALA A 77 10.92 -17.32 6.96
N VAL A 78 12.01 -17.99 6.63
CA VAL A 78 13.38 -17.43 6.69
C VAL A 78 13.88 -17.33 5.27
N GLY A 79 14.47 -16.20 4.90
CA GLY A 79 14.96 -15.96 3.55
C GLY A 79 16.39 -15.43 3.54
N VAL A 80 17.01 -15.52 2.35
CA VAL A 80 18.29 -14.90 2.05
C VAL A 80 18.09 -13.94 0.88
N VAL A 81 18.56 -12.70 1.03
CA VAL A 81 18.48 -11.69 -0.01
C VAL A 81 19.27 -12.17 -1.25
N ALA A 82 18.61 -12.22 -2.40
CA ALA A 82 19.14 -12.78 -3.64
C ALA A 82 19.32 -11.74 -4.75
N GLY A 83 18.76 -10.53 -4.59
CA GLY A 83 18.83 -9.45 -5.59
C GLY A 83 18.99 -8.08 -4.97
N ASP A 84 19.33 -7.13 -5.83
CA ASP A 84 19.41 -5.72 -5.47
C ASP A 84 18.03 -5.08 -5.29
N TYR A 85 18.01 -3.84 -4.83
CA TYR A 85 16.79 -3.06 -4.72
C TYR A 85 16.21 -2.74 -6.09
N GLU A 86 14.91 -2.98 -6.24
CA GLU A 86 14.12 -2.65 -7.42
C GLU A 86 12.86 -1.88 -7.02
N TYR A 87 12.32 -1.10 -7.96
CA TYR A 87 11.00 -0.48 -7.82
C TYR A 87 10.09 -1.08 -8.89
N LEU A 88 9.09 -1.85 -8.46
CA LEU A 88 8.31 -2.76 -9.28
C LEU A 88 6.83 -2.34 -9.30
N ASN A 89 6.42 -1.77 -10.41
CA ASN A 89 5.08 -1.20 -10.57
C ASN A 89 3.94 -2.24 -10.59
N GLN A 90 4.26 -3.51 -10.85
CA GLN A 90 3.27 -4.60 -10.77
C GLN A 90 2.78 -4.87 -9.34
N PHE A 91 3.45 -4.29 -8.33
CA PHE A 91 3.05 -4.40 -6.93
C PHE A 91 2.47 -3.09 -6.36
N ASP A 92 1.91 -2.25 -7.20
CA ASP A 92 1.21 -1.02 -6.79
C ASP A 92 -0.15 -1.30 -6.13
N ASP A 93 -0.63 -2.53 -6.19
CA ASP A 93 -1.84 -3.02 -5.53
C ASP A 93 -1.69 -4.48 -5.09
N VAL A 94 -1.19 -4.69 -3.89
CA VAL A 94 -1.10 -6.01 -3.25
C VAL A 94 -2.10 -6.09 -2.12
N ASN A 95 -3.25 -6.73 -2.34
CA ASN A 95 -4.34 -6.81 -1.35
C ASN A 95 -4.75 -5.46 -0.75
N GLY A 96 -4.69 -4.40 -1.53
CA GLY A 96 -4.99 -3.05 -1.10
C GLY A 96 -3.76 -2.25 -0.65
N TRP A 97 -2.56 -2.78 -0.73
CA TRP A 97 -1.32 -2.11 -0.37
C TRP A 97 -0.48 -1.77 -1.60
N ASP A 98 0.12 -0.60 -1.60
CA ASP A 98 1.10 -0.16 -2.58
C ASP A 98 2.51 -0.55 -2.11
N LEU A 99 3.08 -1.60 -2.67
CA LEU A 99 4.29 -2.24 -2.19
C LEU A 99 5.37 -2.33 -3.30
N GLN A 100 5.66 -1.22 -3.98
CA GLN A 100 6.56 -1.23 -5.16
C GLN A 100 8.04 -1.35 -4.81
N HIS A 101 8.47 -1.04 -3.58
CA HIS A 101 9.86 -1.23 -3.18
C HIS A 101 10.13 -2.71 -2.97
N ALA A 102 11.07 -3.27 -3.72
CA ALA A 102 11.24 -4.71 -3.85
C ALA A 102 12.69 -5.16 -3.74
N ARG A 103 12.89 -6.37 -3.22
CA ARG A 103 14.11 -7.14 -3.34
C ARG A 103 13.78 -8.62 -3.55
N GLN A 104 14.52 -9.30 -4.41
CA GLN A 104 14.40 -10.74 -4.52
C GLN A 104 14.95 -11.40 -3.26
N ILE A 105 14.19 -12.35 -2.71
CA ILE A 105 14.53 -13.09 -1.49
C ILE A 105 14.21 -14.56 -1.71
N ARG A 106 15.19 -15.44 -1.53
CA ARG A 106 14.96 -16.89 -1.50
C ARG A 106 14.37 -17.26 -0.16
N TRP A 107 13.07 -17.46 -0.13
CA TRP A 107 12.35 -17.85 1.07
C TRP A 107 12.41 -19.36 1.27
N CYS A 108 12.62 -19.79 2.52
CA CYS A 108 12.29 -21.08 3.03
C CYS A 108 11.08 -20.94 3.94
N GLU A 109 9.91 -21.32 3.43
CA GLU A 109 8.68 -21.31 4.22
C GLU A 109 8.75 -22.43 5.26
N LEU A 110 8.34 -22.10 6.49
CA LEU A 110 8.29 -23.06 7.57
C LEU A 110 7.01 -23.92 7.44
N PRO A 111 7.06 -25.24 7.64
CA PRO A 111 5.86 -26.10 7.60
C PRO A 111 4.77 -25.68 8.58
N VAL A 112 5.18 -25.12 9.71
CA VAL A 112 4.35 -24.46 10.72
C VAL A 112 5.06 -23.18 11.12
N GLU A 113 4.34 -22.08 11.27
CA GLU A 113 4.91 -20.83 11.76
C GLU A 113 5.62 -21.07 13.08
N TYR A 114 6.86 -20.59 13.18
CA TYR A 114 7.60 -20.63 14.44
C TYR A 114 7.10 -19.49 15.34
N GLU A 115 6.72 -19.82 16.56
CA GLU A 115 6.24 -18.85 17.54
C GLU A 115 7.23 -18.73 18.71
N PHE A 116 7.69 -17.52 18.97
CA PHE A 116 8.49 -17.21 20.15
C PHE A 116 7.59 -17.09 21.38
N GLY A 117 8.14 -17.40 22.55
CA GLY A 117 7.39 -17.36 23.81
C GLY A 117 6.92 -15.96 24.26
N SER A 118 7.34 -14.91 23.56
CA SER A 118 7.04 -13.52 23.88
C SER A 118 6.97 -12.65 22.59
N SER A 119 6.55 -11.39 22.74
CA SER A 119 6.55 -10.39 21.65
C SER A 119 7.98 -9.90 21.34
N VAL A 120 8.83 -10.79 20.82
CA VAL A 120 10.27 -10.55 20.56
C VAL A 120 10.55 -9.39 19.59
N PHE A 121 9.57 -9.01 18.79
CA PHE A 121 9.65 -7.87 17.86
C PHE A 121 9.17 -6.55 18.50
N GLY A 122 8.68 -6.57 19.74
CA GLY A 122 8.12 -5.44 20.45
C GLY A 122 6.61 -5.29 20.30
N ALA A 123 6.04 -4.35 21.04
CA ALA A 123 4.58 -4.12 21.05
C ALA A 123 4.05 -3.47 19.75
N ASN A 124 4.89 -2.68 19.07
CA ASN A 124 4.53 -2.01 17.82
C ASN A 124 5.72 -2.08 16.84
N PRO A 125 6.03 -3.27 16.31
CA PRO A 125 7.21 -3.45 15.49
C PRO A 125 7.03 -2.75 14.13
N PRO A 126 8.10 -2.07 13.63
CA PRO A 126 8.05 -1.46 12.31
C PRO A 126 7.85 -2.49 11.20
N ARG A 127 7.40 -2.05 10.03
CA ARG A 127 7.21 -2.93 8.86
C ARG A 127 8.50 -3.63 8.44
N PHE A 128 9.62 -2.94 8.60
CA PHE A 128 10.97 -3.42 8.29
C PHE A 128 11.98 -2.83 9.26
N SER A 129 12.87 -3.67 9.80
CA SER A 129 14.00 -3.24 10.63
C SER A 129 15.06 -4.32 10.77
N GLY A 130 16.26 -3.94 11.22
CA GLY A 130 17.23 -4.88 11.76
C GLY A 130 16.71 -5.54 13.04
N VAL A 131 17.17 -6.75 13.31
CA VAL A 131 16.80 -7.53 14.49
C VAL A 131 17.85 -7.36 15.58
N GLY A 132 17.40 -6.95 16.78
CA GLY A 132 18.27 -6.78 17.96
C GLY A 132 18.06 -7.83 19.06
N SER A 133 16.99 -8.63 19.02
CA SER A 133 16.73 -9.68 20.01
C SER A 133 17.71 -10.85 19.81
N GLU A 134 18.46 -11.22 20.85
CA GLU A 134 19.40 -12.37 20.81
C GLU A 134 18.68 -13.66 20.47
N GLU A 135 17.49 -13.91 21.03
CA GLU A 135 16.69 -15.10 20.75
C GLU A 135 16.36 -15.23 19.27
N VAL A 136 15.96 -14.14 18.62
CA VAL A 136 15.62 -14.10 17.19
C VAL A 136 16.88 -14.21 16.33
N VAL A 137 17.97 -13.58 16.73
CA VAL A 137 19.27 -13.70 16.05
C VAL A 137 19.78 -15.13 16.09
N ASP A 138 19.69 -15.81 17.24
CA ASP A 138 20.12 -17.20 17.39
C ASP A 138 19.24 -18.16 16.59
N PHE A 139 17.92 -17.91 16.52
CA PHE A 139 17.03 -18.64 15.66
C PHE A 139 17.45 -18.53 14.18
N ALA A 140 17.65 -17.31 13.70
CA ALA A 140 18.05 -17.03 12.32
C ALA A 140 19.41 -17.65 11.97
N ARG A 141 20.40 -17.53 12.87
CA ARG A 141 21.74 -18.10 12.69
C ARG A 141 21.70 -19.62 12.60
N ARG A 142 20.98 -20.29 13.51
CA ARG A 142 20.83 -21.75 13.46
C ARG A 142 20.22 -22.21 12.15
N PHE A 143 19.19 -21.52 11.66
CA PHE A 143 18.55 -21.83 10.40
C PHE A 143 19.52 -21.72 9.21
N VAL A 144 20.35 -20.68 9.17
CA VAL A 144 21.32 -20.46 8.09
C VAL A 144 22.49 -21.46 8.14
N VAL A 145 22.96 -21.84 9.31
CA VAL A 145 24.06 -22.79 9.49
C VAL A 145 23.63 -24.23 9.20
N SER A 146 22.40 -24.57 9.55
CA SER A 146 21.82 -25.90 9.35
C SER A 146 20.42 -25.77 8.77
N PRO A 147 20.30 -25.44 7.47
CA PRO A 147 19.00 -25.29 6.85
C PRO A 147 18.26 -26.64 6.86
N PRO A 148 16.91 -26.59 6.95
CA PRO A 148 16.11 -27.81 6.87
C PRO A 148 16.36 -28.60 5.60
N THR A 149 16.26 -29.94 5.67
CA THR A 149 16.48 -30.82 4.52
C THR A 149 15.51 -30.63 3.37
N TYR A 150 14.33 -30.04 3.65
CA TYR A 150 13.34 -29.70 2.63
C TYR A 150 13.65 -28.38 1.89
N TRP A 151 14.57 -27.57 2.43
CA TRP A 151 14.97 -26.34 1.75
C TRP A 151 15.99 -26.67 0.65
N GLN A 152 15.56 -26.48 -0.57
CA GLN A 152 16.43 -26.61 -1.74
C GLN A 152 16.61 -25.23 -2.36
N GLU A 153 17.80 -24.96 -2.85
CA GLU A 153 18.12 -23.73 -3.57
C GLU A 153 17.47 -23.78 -4.96
N ALA A 154 16.19 -23.45 -5.02
CA ALA A 154 15.45 -23.43 -6.29
C ALA A 154 15.79 -22.16 -7.10
N ALA A 155 15.61 -22.25 -8.42
CA ALA A 155 15.64 -21.06 -9.26
C ALA A 155 14.57 -20.06 -8.81
N LEU A 156 14.90 -18.76 -8.86
CA LEU A 156 13.93 -17.72 -8.52
C LEU A 156 12.78 -17.74 -9.55
N PRO A 157 11.52 -17.70 -9.09
CA PRO A 157 10.39 -17.67 -10.01
C PRO A 157 10.39 -16.35 -10.79
N ALA A 158 9.83 -16.38 -12.00
CA ALA A 158 9.57 -15.17 -12.74
C ALA A 158 8.58 -14.28 -11.98
N LEU A 159 8.86 -12.98 -11.95
CA LEU A 159 7.93 -12.01 -11.39
C LEU A 159 6.68 -11.90 -12.28
N PRO A 160 5.51 -11.53 -11.70
CA PRO A 160 4.31 -11.27 -12.49
C PRO A 160 4.59 -10.13 -13.47
N ALA A 161 4.04 -10.24 -14.68
CA ALA A 161 4.13 -9.16 -15.65
C ALA A 161 3.45 -7.90 -15.13
N GLU A 162 4.02 -6.76 -15.45
CA GLU A 162 3.33 -5.47 -15.19
C GLU A 162 2.09 -5.39 -16.07
N GLU A 163 0.96 -5.02 -15.48
CA GLU A 163 -0.26 -4.80 -16.22
C GLU A 163 -0.11 -3.52 -17.07
N PRO A 164 -0.42 -3.58 -18.37
CA PRO A 164 -0.19 -2.43 -19.24
C PRO A 164 -1.07 -1.25 -18.83
N MET A 165 -0.54 -0.06 -18.99
CA MET A 165 -1.29 1.18 -18.87
C MET A 165 -2.33 1.27 -20.01
N LEU A 166 -3.41 2.01 -19.78
CA LEU A 166 -4.34 2.36 -20.84
C LEU A 166 -3.64 3.31 -21.83
N ASP A 167 -3.81 3.06 -23.12
CA ASP A 167 -3.30 3.94 -24.17
C ASP A 167 -3.91 5.35 -24.06
N GLU A 168 -5.20 5.42 -23.73
CA GLU A 168 -5.92 6.67 -23.47
C GLU A 168 -6.87 6.52 -22.28
N PRO A 169 -6.98 7.55 -21.43
CA PRO A 169 -8.01 7.59 -20.40
C PRO A 169 -9.41 7.71 -21.04
N PRO A 170 -10.48 7.24 -20.36
CA PRO A 170 -11.86 7.49 -20.79
C PRO A 170 -12.09 8.96 -21.11
N GLU A 171 -12.85 9.27 -22.16
CA GLU A 171 -13.07 10.63 -22.64
C GLU A 171 -13.49 11.60 -21.52
N ALA A 172 -14.43 11.18 -20.67
CA ALA A 172 -14.90 12.00 -19.54
C ALA A 172 -13.80 12.34 -18.52
N LEU A 173 -12.71 11.56 -18.48
CA LEU A 173 -11.63 11.69 -17.50
C LEU A 173 -10.36 12.32 -18.09
N ARG A 174 -10.29 12.57 -19.40
CA ARG A 174 -9.05 13.05 -20.05
C ARG A 174 -8.49 14.31 -19.39
N ASN A 175 -9.32 15.30 -19.12
CA ASN A 175 -8.86 16.56 -18.51
C ASN A 175 -8.39 16.33 -17.07
N VAL A 176 -9.12 15.57 -16.27
CA VAL A 176 -8.74 15.29 -14.88
C VAL A 176 -7.43 14.52 -14.82
N VAL A 177 -7.27 13.50 -15.66
CA VAL A 177 -6.00 12.71 -15.70
C VAL A 177 -4.85 13.58 -16.18
N ALA A 178 -5.05 14.48 -17.15
CA ALA A 178 -4.02 15.43 -17.59
C ALA A 178 -3.62 16.37 -16.45
N GLU A 179 -4.59 16.99 -15.76
CA GLU A 179 -4.33 17.88 -14.61
C GLU A 179 -3.58 17.15 -13.49
N VAL A 180 -3.96 15.90 -13.18
CA VAL A 180 -3.26 15.09 -12.18
C VAL A 180 -1.81 14.85 -12.60
N ASN A 181 -1.56 14.47 -13.86
CA ASN A 181 -0.21 14.22 -14.36
C ASN A 181 0.67 15.47 -14.36
N ASP A 182 0.09 16.64 -14.60
CA ASP A 182 0.80 17.91 -14.56
C ASP A 182 1.14 18.35 -13.12
N LEU A 183 0.20 18.16 -12.18
CA LEU A 183 0.37 18.58 -10.79
C LEU A 183 1.18 17.58 -9.95
N TYR A 184 1.02 16.29 -10.18
CA TYR A 184 1.64 15.25 -9.35
C TYR A 184 3.15 15.39 -9.14
N PRO A 185 3.98 15.65 -10.17
CA PRO A 185 5.40 15.89 -9.97
C PRO A 185 5.70 17.13 -9.11
N LEU A 186 4.86 18.19 -9.22
CA LEU A 186 5.02 19.42 -8.45
C LEU A 186 4.74 19.20 -6.97
N LEU A 187 3.74 18.35 -6.63
CA LEU A 187 3.36 18.05 -5.24
C LEU A 187 4.48 17.36 -4.46
N TRP A 188 5.41 16.70 -5.15
CA TRP A 188 6.60 16.09 -4.56
C TRP A 188 7.83 16.99 -4.54
N ASP A 189 7.78 18.09 -5.26
CA ASP A 189 8.88 19.07 -5.37
C ASP A 189 8.73 20.14 -4.28
N ARG A 190 9.38 19.93 -3.13
CA ARG A 190 9.30 20.84 -1.99
C ARG A 190 9.89 22.22 -2.26
N GLU A 191 10.87 22.32 -3.17
CA GLU A 191 11.46 23.61 -3.52
C GLU A 191 10.48 24.46 -4.31
N ARG A 192 9.65 23.84 -5.14
CA ARG A 192 8.69 24.53 -6.01
C ARG A 192 7.32 24.67 -5.39
N PHE A 193 6.81 23.64 -4.73
CA PHE A 193 5.48 23.62 -4.14
C PHE A 193 5.47 24.16 -2.70
N GLY A 194 6.58 24.02 -1.96
CA GLY A 194 6.67 24.37 -0.55
C GLY A 194 6.34 23.20 0.37
N ASP A 195 5.35 23.37 1.23
CA ASP A 195 4.90 22.29 2.12
C ASP A 195 4.17 21.17 1.36
N HIS A 196 4.06 20.00 1.99
CA HIS A 196 3.20 18.95 1.43
C HIS A 196 1.75 19.43 1.30
N PRO A 197 1.04 19.03 0.21
CA PRO A 197 -0.36 19.37 0.06
C PRO A 197 -1.19 18.81 1.24
N THR A 198 -2.12 19.61 1.70
CA THR A 198 -3.08 19.18 2.71
C THR A 198 -4.10 18.20 2.12
N GLU A 199 -4.77 17.41 2.97
CA GLU A 199 -5.87 16.54 2.54
C GLU A 199 -6.98 17.34 1.85
N ASP A 200 -7.27 18.55 2.32
CA ASP A 200 -8.29 19.43 1.73
C ASP A 200 -7.91 19.94 0.33
N GLU A 201 -6.63 20.24 0.09
CA GLU A 201 -6.13 20.59 -1.24
C GLU A 201 -6.24 19.41 -2.21
N LEU A 202 -5.88 18.19 -1.77
CA LEU A 202 -6.05 16.97 -2.58
C LEU A 202 -7.53 16.69 -2.91
N VAL A 203 -8.43 16.92 -1.96
CA VAL A 203 -9.86 16.85 -2.19
C VAL A 203 -10.31 17.86 -3.24
N ALA A 204 -9.85 19.11 -3.13
CA ALA A 204 -10.26 20.20 -4.02
C ALA A 204 -9.72 19.99 -5.46
N HIS A 205 -8.45 19.59 -5.59
CA HIS A 205 -7.77 19.51 -6.89
C HIS A 205 -7.96 18.18 -7.62
N PHE A 206 -8.22 17.08 -6.89
CA PHE A 206 -8.31 15.75 -7.50
C PHE A 206 -9.65 15.06 -7.27
N VAL A 207 -10.12 14.96 -6.02
CA VAL A 207 -11.30 14.15 -5.70
C VAL A 207 -12.58 14.78 -6.26
N VAL A 208 -12.80 16.06 -6.01
CA VAL A 208 -13.99 16.78 -6.49
C VAL A 208 -13.99 16.86 -8.03
N PRO A 209 -12.90 17.22 -8.73
CA PRO A 209 -12.83 17.17 -10.19
C PRO A 209 -13.13 15.78 -10.78
N LEU A 210 -12.58 14.71 -10.19
CA LEU A 210 -12.87 13.34 -10.62
C LEU A 210 -14.38 13.02 -10.52
N LEU A 211 -15.02 13.32 -9.39
CA LEU A 211 -16.45 13.10 -9.22
C LEU A 211 -17.27 13.92 -10.23
N ARG A 212 -16.86 15.15 -10.50
CA ARG A 212 -17.50 16.02 -11.50
C ARG A 212 -17.42 15.40 -12.91
N ALA A 213 -16.24 14.91 -13.29
CA ALA A 213 -16.02 14.21 -14.56
C ALA A 213 -16.82 12.91 -14.65
N LEU A 214 -17.09 12.25 -13.52
CA LEU A 214 -17.94 11.06 -13.42
C LEU A 214 -19.45 11.38 -13.37
N GLY A 215 -19.84 12.64 -13.57
CA GLY A 215 -21.22 13.07 -13.76
C GLY A 215 -21.93 13.53 -12.47
N TRP A 216 -21.23 13.70 -11.37
CA TRP A 216 -21.82 14.24 -10.14
C TRP A 216 -21.94 15.77 -10.22
N PRO A 217 -23.14 16.37 -10.13
CA PRO A 217 -23.28 17.81 -10.15
C PRO A 217 -22.89 18.41 -8.79
N PRO A 218 -22.44 19.69 -8.73
CA PRO A 218 -21.88 20.29 -7.52
C PRO A 218 -22.81 20.25 -6.31
N GLU A 219 -24.10 20.44 -6.51
CA GLU A 219 -25.09 20.42 -5.43
C GLU A 219 -25.23 19.05 -4.76
N ARG A 220 -24.79 17.98 -5.44
CA ARG A 220 -24.83 16.60 -4.93
C ARG A 220 -23.47 16.11 -4.40
N ILE A 221 -22.45 16.93 -4.40
CA ILE A 221 -21.18 16.65 -3.75
C ILE A 221 -21.09 17.50 -2.49
N SER A 222 -20.78 16.89 -1.35
CA SER A 222 -20.51 17.63 -0.12
C SER A 222 -19.10 17.35 0.35
N VAL A 223 -18.38 18.42 0.70
CA VAL A 223 -17.07 18.34 1.34
C VAL A 223 -17.29 18.56 2.84
N LYS A 224 -16.61 17.75 3.69
CA LYS A 224 -16.68 17.78 5.16
C LYS A 224 -18.12 17.65 5.71
N TRP A 225 -18.91 16.74 5.11
CA TRP A 225 -20.24 16.45 5.61
C TRP A 225 -20.21 15.44 6.76
N ARG A 226 -20.63 15.84 7.95
CA ARG A 226 -20.64 14.98 9.15
C ARG A 226 -19.26 14.30 9.39
N TYR A 227 -18.18 15.07 9.23
CA TYR A 227 -16.79 14.62 9.33
C TYR A 227 -16.28 13.73 8.17
N ILE A 228 -17.13 13.38 7.20
CA ILE A 228 -16.75 12.68 5.98
C ILE A 228 -16.10 13.67 5.04
N ASP A 229 -14.91 13.36 4.54
CA ASP A 229 -14.17 14.28 3.68
C ASP A 229 -14.94 14.63 2.42
N VAL A 230 -15.46 13.62 1.70
CA VAL A 230 -16.35 13.85 0.55
C VAL A 230 -17.49 12.83 0.54
N ALA A 231 -18.71 13.33 0.37
CA ALA A 231 -19.92 12.51 0.26
C ALA A 231 -20.74 12.92 -0.97
N PRO A 232 -20.88 12.06 -2.00
CA PRO A 232 -21.80 12.26 -3.11
C PRO A 232 -23.20 11.72 -2.77
N PHE A 233 -24.25 12.43 -3.24
CA PHE A 233 -25.64 12.15 -2.94
C PHE A 233 -26.46 11.81 -4.19
N THR A 234 -27.22 10.73 -4.14
CA THR A 234 -28.12 10.31 -5.23
C THR A 234 -29.28 11.26 -5.43
N ALA A 235 -29.74 11.92 -4.36
CA ALA A 235 -30.84 12.89 -4.34
C ALA A 235 -30.57 14.00 -3.33
N LEU A 236 -31.38 15.07 -3.38
CA LEU A 236 -31.49 16.08 -2.37
C LEU A 236 -32.80 15.84 -1.56
N PRO A 237 -32.87 16.19 -0.29
CA PRO A 237 -31.81 16.82 0.53
C PRO A 237 -30.65 15.86 0.84
N ARG A 238 -29.51 16.39 1.29
CA ARG A 238 -28.33 15.62 1.73
C ARG A 238 -28.61 14.92 3.06
N THR A 239 -29.10 13.69 2.99
CA THR A 239 -29.43 12.85 4.16
C THR A 239 -28.59 11.56 4.13
N PRO A 240 -28.50 10.83 5.27
CA PRO A 240 -27.83 9.53 5.28
C PRO A 240 -28.36 8.55 4.22
N GLU A 241 -29.66 8.53 3.98
CA GLU A 241 -30.33 7.64 3.02
C GLU A 241 -29.91 7.97 1.58
N ASN A 242 -29.73 9.25 1.29
CA ASN A 242 -29.32 9.74 -0.03
C ASN A 242 -27.80 9.73 -0.25
N CYS A 243 -26.99 9.52 0.79
CA CYS A 243 -25.56 9.38 0.66
C CYS A 243 -25.22 8.11 -0.13
N ARG A 244 -24.50 8.22 -1.27
CA ARG A 244 -24.18 7.08 -2.14
C ARG A 244 -22.99 6.29 -1.62
N LEU A 245 -21.94 6.98 -1.20
CA LEU A 245 -20.69 6.41 -0.71
C LEU A 245 -19.96 7.42 0.19
N VAL A 246 -19.03 6.92 0.99
CA VAL A 246 -18.14 7.70 1.87
C VAL A 246 -16.75 7.74 1.24
N ILE A 247 -16.20 8.92 1.06
CA ILE A 247 -14.82 9.09 0.58
C ILE A 247 -14.01 9.71 1.71
N GLU A 248 -12.92 9.02 2.09
CA GLU A 248 -11.95 9.46 3.07
C GLU A 248 -10.63 9.75 2.37
N ALA A 249 -10.13 10.97 2.54
CA ALA A 249 -8.87 11.40 1.97
C ALA A 249 -7.73 11.29 2.99
N LYS A 250 -6.53 11.05 2.49
CA LYS A 250 -5.28 11.09 3.26
C LYS A 250 -4.23 11.90 2.50
N ARG A 251 -3.20 12.31 3.21
CA ARG A 251 -2.07 13.02 2.59
C ARG A 251 -1.43 12.16 1.51
N LEU A 252 -0.91 12.81 0.49
CA LEU A 252 -0.21 12.16 -0.60
C LEU A 252 0.91 11.26 -0.06
N GLY A 253 0.96 10.01 -0.53
CA GLY A 253 1.96 9.03 -0.14
C GLY A 253 1.82 8.44 1.27
N ALA A 254 0.77 8.78 2.03
CA ALA A 254 0.58 8.29 3.41
C ALA A 254 0.12 6.83 3.51
N GLY A 255 -0.19 6.16 2.39
CA GLY A 255 -0.79 4.83 2.38
C GLY A 255 -2.28 4.87 2.71
N VAL A 256 -3.12 4.83 1.69
CA VAL A 256 -4.57 5.11 1.83
C VAL A 256 -5.32 4.05 2.65
N GLU A 257 -4.82 2.84 2.72
CA GLU A 257 -5.48 1.72 3.41
C GLU A 257 -5.65 1.95 4.93
N GLY A 258 -4.79 2.75 5.54
CA GLY A 258 -4.92 3.15 6.95
C GLY A 258 -6.18 3.95 7.27
N ALA A 259 -6.80 4.55 6.26
CA ALA A 259 -8.04 5.33 6.40
C ALA A 259 -9.31 4.47 6.54
N LEU A 260 -9.24 3.17 6.19
CA LEU A 260 -10.43 2.31 6.10
C LEU A 260 -11.21 2.22 7.43
N GLU A 261 -10.52 2.03 8.55
CA GLU A 261 -11.19 1.88 9.85
C GLU A 261 -11.90 3.18 10.28
N GLN A 262 -11.30 4.33 9.98
CA GLN A 262 -11.94 5.63 10.21
C GLN A 262 -13.20 5.78 9.35
N ALA A 263 -13.12 5.46 8.07
CA ALA A 263 -14.26 5.53 7.16
C ALA A 263 -15.38 4.53 7.51
N LYS A 264 -15.05 3.32 8.02
CA LYS A 264 -16.04 2.37 8.56
C LYS A 264 -16.82 2.96 9.74
N ALA A 265 -16.16 3.68 10.64
CA ALA A 265 -16.83 4.34 11.77
C ALA A 265 -17.85 5.37 11.26
N TYR A 266 -17.54 6.11 10.19
CA TYR A 266 -18.50 7.05 9.59
C TYR A 266 -19.71 6.34 8.96
N VAL A 267 -19.48 5.24 8.22
CA VAL A 267 -20.57 4.42 7.66
C VAL A 267 -21.46 3.87 8.78
N GLN A 268 -20.88 3.40 9.87
CA GLN A 268 -21.63 2.93 11.03
C GLN A 268 -22.47 4.05 11.64
N ALA A 269 -21.94 5.26 11.76
CA ALA A 269 -22.66 6.44 12.27
C ALA A 269 -23.81 6.90 11.35
N LEU A 270 -23.72 6.60 10.03
CA LEU A 270 -24.82 6.86 9.09
C LEU A 270 -26.00 5.88 9.26
N GLY A 271 -25.79 4.74 9.90
CA GLY A 271 -26.81 3.71 10.13
C GLY A 271 -27.25 2.92 8.89
N THR A 272 -26.60 3.13 7.75
CA THR A 272 -26.88 2.44 6.49
C THR A 272 -25.57 2.03 5.81
N PRO A 273 -25.44 0.77 5.37
CA PRO A 273 -24.24 0.31 4.68
C PRO A 273 -23.98 1.15 3.41
N ARG A 274 -22.76 1.62 3.26
CA ARG A 274 -22.28 2.38 2.09
C ARG A 274 -20.89 1.91 1.71
N ASP A 275 -20.63 1.86 0.41
CA ASP A 275 -19.29 1.65 -0.09
C ASP A 275 -18.36 2.76 0.40
N ILE A 276 -17.11 2.42 0.66
CA ILE A 276 -16.08 3.33 1.10
C ILE A 276 -15.07 3.49 -0.02
N VAL A 277 -14.64 4.71 -0.25
CA VAL A 277 -13.44 5.00 -1.05
C VAL A 277 -12.41 5.66 -0.13
N VAL A 278 -11.19 5.13 -0.14
CA VAL A 278 -10.04 5.78 0.48
C VAL A 278 -9.12 6.30 -0.63
N THR A 279 -8.58 7.49 -0.45
CA THR A 279 -7.77 8.14 -1.50
C THR A 279 -6.74 9.09 -0.92
N ASP A 280 -5.66 9.31 -1.66
CA ASP A 280 -4.74 10.42 -1.48
C ASP A 280 -4.84 11.43 -2.64
N GLY A 281 -5.94 11.42 -3.37
CA GLY A 281 -6.18 12.24 -4.55
C GLY A 281 -5.67 11.63 -5.85
N VAL A 282 -4.67 10.75 -5.79
CA VAL A 282 -4.08 10.07 -6.95
C VAL A 282 -4.47 8.60 -7.01
N ARG A 283 -4.39 7.93 -5.87
CA ARG A 283 -4.80 6.52 -5.70
C ARG A 283 -6.18 6.46 -5.07
N TYR A 284 -7.01 5.60 -5.60
CA TYR A 284 -8.38 5.38 -5.16
C TYR A 284 -8.62 3.89 -4.94
N ARG A 285 -9.07 3.52 -3.75
CA ARG A 285 -9.46 2.16 -3.41
C ARG A 285 -10.90 2.15 -2.94
N LEU A 286 -11.73 1.33 -3.59
CA LEU A 286 -13.11 1.11 -3.21
C LEU A 286 -13.23 -0.18 -2.40
N TYR A 287 -13.92 -0.08 -1.28
CA TYR A 287 -14.29 -1.18 -0.39
C TYR A 287 -15.80 -1.37 -0.42
N ALA A 288 -16.24 -2.57 -0.81
CA ALA A 288 -17.66 -2.86 -1.00
C ALA A 288 -18.34 -3.25 0.31
N ALA A 289 -19.35 -2.49 0.73
CA ALA A 289 -20.13 -2.80 1.93
C ALA A 289 -20.81 -4.17 1.88
N ALA A 290 -21.27 -4.60 0.69
CA ALA A 290 -21.89 -5.91 0.48
C ALA A 290 -20.91 -7.08 0.64
N GLN A 291 -19.60 -6.83 0.72
CA GLN A 291 -18.52 -7.81 0.87
C GLN A 291 -17.73 -7.57 2.16
N ASP A 292 -18.39 -7.10 3.21
CA ASP A 292 -17.76 -6.77 4.49
C ASP A 292 -16.53 -5.85 4.35
N PHE A 293 -16.65 -4.87 3.49
CA PHE A 293 -15.58 -3.93 3.16
C PHE A 293 -14.29 -4.61 2.64
N ALA A 294 -14.43 -5.69 1.89
CA ALA A 294 -13.31 -6.21 1.11
C ALA A 294 -12.91 -5.22 -0.01
N PRO A 295 -11.62 -5.15 -0.38
CA PRO A 295 -11.17 -4.36 -1.53
C PRO A 295 -11.89 -4.85 -2.81
N ALA A 296 -12.54 -3.95 -3.54
CA ALA A 296 -13.36 -4.31 -4.70
C ALA A 296 -12.88 -3.69 -6.01
N ALA A 297 -12.26 -2.50 -5.97
CA ALA A 297 -11.71 -1.84 -7.15
C ALA A 297 -10.59 -0.87 -6.76
N TYR A 298 -9.66 -0.64 -7.69
CA TYR A 298 -8.53 0.25 -7.51
C TYR A 298 -8.23 1.06 -8.78
N ALA A 299 -7.79 2.29 -8.59
CA ALA A 299 -7.22 3.11 -9.65
C ALA A 299 -6.07 3.95 -9.11
N ASN A 300 -5.03 4.10 -9.94
CA ASN A 300 -3.99 5.12 -9.78
C ASN A 300 -4.07 6.03 -11.02
N LEU A 301 -4.38 7.31 -10.82
CA LEU A 301 -4.61 8.24 -11.93
C LEU A 301 -3.33 8.57 -12.71
N VAL A 302 -2.16 8.47 -12.08
CA VAL A 302 -0.86 8.67 -12.73
C VAL A 302 -0.42 7.41 -13.50
N ARG A 303 -0.94 6.23 -13.07
CA ARG A 303 -0.63 4.93 -13.68
C ARG A 303 -1.93 4.21 -14.02
N LEU A 304 -2.69 4.80 -14.93
CA LEU A 304 -4.02 4.34 -15.23
C LEU A 304 -3.99 3.00 -16.00
N LYS A 305 -4.38 1.94 -15.32
CA LYS A 305 -4.45 0.57 -15.85
C LYS A 305 -5.90 0.17 -16.13
N ARG A 306 -6.07 -0.88 -16.92
CA ARG A 306 -7.40 -1.34 -17.32
C ARG A 306 -8.37 -1.63 -16.16
N PRO A 307 -7.96 -2.23 -15.02
CA PRO A 307 -8.86 -2.44 -13.87
C PRO A 307 -9.44 -1.16 -13.28
N ALA A 308 -8.80 -0.01 -13.47
CA ALA A 308 -9.33 1.27 -13.00
C ALA A 308 -10.71 1.61 -13.59
N LEU A 309 -11.06 1.06 -14.77
CA LEU A 309 -12.37 1.25 -15.38
C LEU A 309 -13.51 0.71 -14.50
N ASP A 310 -13.29 -0.38 -13.75
CA ASP A 310 -14.28 -0.88 -12.80
C ASP A 310 -14.53 0.10 -11.68
N LEU A 311 -13.48 0.70 -11.10
CA LEU A 311 -13.64 1.76 -10.11
C LEU A 311 -14.47 2.92 -10.65
N PHE A 312 -14.15 3.45 -11.83
CA PHE A 312 -14.86 4.59 -12.40
C PHE A 312 -16.34 4.27 -12.67
N ASN A 313 -16.65 3.06 -13.14
CA ASN A 313 -18.03 2.61 -13.31
C ASN A 313 -18.79 2.58 -11.97
N ARG A 314 -18.15 2.17 -10.88
CA ARG A 314 -18.75 2.14 -9.54
C ARG A 314 -18.91 3.53 -8.94
N LEU A 315 -17.99 4.45 -9.25
CA LEU A 315 -18.03 5.84 -8.79
C LEU A 315 -18.92 6.73 -9.63
N LYS A 316 -19.24 6.33 -10.87
CA LYS A 316 -20.09 7.09 -11.76
C LYS A 316 -21.45 7.34 -11.10
N ARG A 317 -22.02 8.51 -11.35
CA ARG A 317 -23.39 8.82 -10.95
C ARG A 317 -24.35 7.81 -11.58
N PRO A 318 -25.24 7.18 -10.76
CA PRO A 318 -26.26 6.27 -11.26
C PRO A 318 -27.27 6.97 -12.19
#